data_d5cf44122f1d890a5bf4f25d35da2422
#
_entry.id   d5cf44122f1d890a5bf4f25d35da2422
#
_cell.length_a   1.000
_cell.length_b   1.000
_cell.length_c   1.000
_cell.angle_alpha   90.00
_cell.angle_beta   90.00
_cell.angle_gamma   90.00
#
_symmetry.space_group_name_H-M   'P 1'
#
loop_
_entity.id
_entity.type
_entity.pdbx_description
1 polymer ?
#
loop_
_entity_poly.entity_id
_entity_poly.type
_entity_poly.pdbx_seq_one_letter_code
_entity_poly.pdbx_strand_id
1 'polypeptide(L)'
;MCIRDRQGACIAPGFIDTHIHGIEGHGTDDQSPDSILKMSESLTKYGVTSFIPTLYSAPRDKMIKDIKSITAAMGKEKGAKILGIHLEGPFISPERLGVQTPDSLSPVDLKLMQELWDAAEGKIINMTVAPELKGMRELSLYCIGKGIVLQAGHTNATYEQMVEGMQVRILHVTHLFNAMSRMHHRDPNAVGAVFIHPEMSCEIIADGIHINPNLIKFLLRCKPIDKLVLVTDSLKPTKQTEHPLMANGEEVYLDKCFYRKSDDVIAGSALTMSDGVRNLVSFGISLDQAVQMASTNPANIMRQEHLGLIAPGYDADLVVLDQNLTPVYTIVKGEFFKEGKKLCAL
;
A
#
# COMPACT_ATOMS: atom_id res chain seq x y z
N MET A 1 0.68 -0.62 20.61
CA MET A 1 1.35 -0.15 21.85
C MET A 1 2.86 -0.26 21.66
N CYS A 2 3.61 0.82 21.80
CA CYS A 2 5.08 0.78 21.75
C CYS A 2 5.63 0.66 23.17
N ILE A 3 6.67 -0.17 23.38
CA ILE A 3 7.35 -0.32 24.65
C ILE A 3 8.75 0.29 24.50
N ARG A 4 9.07 1.33 25.29
CA ARG A 4 10.41 1.93 25.34
C ARG A 4 11.23 1.31 26.44
N ASP A 5 12.47 0.93 26.14
CA ASP A 5 13.44 0.54 27.17
C ASP A 5 14.14 1.76 27.76
N ARG A 6 14.99 1.53 28.80
CA ARG A 6 15.78 2.58 29.45
C ARG A 6 16.96 3.08 28.62
N GLN A 7 17.28 2.42 27.50
CA GLN A 7 18.39 2.79 26.60
C GLN A 7 17.90 3.57 25.37
N GLY A 8 16.58 3.80 25.27
CA GLY A 8 15.99 4.60 24.21
C GLY A 8 15.55 3.79 22.98
N ALA A 9 15.67 2.46 22.99
CA ALA A 9 15.07 1.60 21.98
C ALA A 9 13.54 1.52 22.17
N CYS A 10 12.83 1.33 21.08
CA CYS A 10 11.37 1.17 21.07
C CYS A 10 11.02 -0.17 20.42
N ILE A 11 10.18 -0.96 21.08
CA ILE A 11 9.58 -2.15 20.48
C ILE A 11 8.15 -1.76 20.04
N ALA A 12 7.85 -2.01 18.78
CA ALA A 12 6.56 -1.75 18.17
C ALA A 12 6.04 -3.01 17.45
N PRO A 13 4.72 -3.10 17.17
CA PRO A 13 4.22 -4.07 16.21
C PRO A 13 4.95 -3.89 14.87
N GLY A 14 5.23 -4.99 14.18
CA GLY A 14 5.85 -4.97 12.87
C GLY A 14 5.00 -4.19 11.86
N PHE A 15 5.66 -3.50 10.93
CA PHE A 15 4.97 -2.70 9.94
C PHE A 15 4.31 -3.58 8.88
N ILE A 16 3.17 -3.11 8.37
CA ILE A 16 2.39 -3.77 7.32
C ILE A 16 2.25 -2.79 6.17
N ASP A 17 2.88 -3.09 5.04
CA ASP A 17 2.79 -2.27 3.83
C ASP A 17 1.72 -2.83 2.88
N THR A 18 0.60 -2.13 2.77
CA THR A 18 -0.55 -2.58 1.98
C THR A 18 -0.55 -2.09 0.54
N HIS A 19 0.45 -1.25 0.17
CA HIS A 19 0.57 -0.69 -1.16
C HIS A 19 2.05 -0.53 -1.53
N ILE A 20 2.59 -1.48 -2.28
CA ILE A 20 4.00 -1.53 -2.68
C ILE A 20 4.19 -2.24 -4.02
N HIS A 21 4.91 -1.61 -4.95
CA HIS A 21 5.23 -2.16 -6.27
C HIS A 21 6.61 -2.82 -6.35
N GLY A 22 7.52 -2.41 -5.48
CA GLY A 22 8.85 -3.00 -5.47
C GLY A 22 9.84 -2.33 -4.53
N ILE A 23 11.03 -2.94 -4.42
CA ILE A 23 12.15 -2.45 -3.61
C ILE A 23 13.46 -3.12 -4.03
N GLU A 24 14.57 -2.40 -3.94
CA GLU A 24 15.94 -2.92 -4.16
C GLU A 24 16.12 -3.67 -5.50
N GLY A 25 15.50 -3.18 -6.57
CA GLY A 25 15.61 -3.76 -7.89
C GLY A 25 14.66 -4.95 -8.16
N HIS A 26 13.76 -5.26 -7.20
CA HIS A 26 12.77 -6.31 -7.32
C HIS A 26 11.37 -5.72 -7.36
N GLY A 27 10.55 -6.11 -8.33
CA GLY A 27 9.21 -5.57 -8.55
C GLY A 27 8.14 -6.64 -8.70
N THR A 28 6.91 -6.23 -8.47
CA THR A 28 5.73 -7.10 -8.58
C THR A 28 5.41 -7.46 -10.02
N ASP A 29 5.89 -6.66 -10.98
CA ASP A 29 5.71 -6.80 -12.43
C ASP A 29 6.86 -7.56 -13.14
N ASP A 30 7.80 -8.12 -12.40
CA ASP A 30 8.96 -8.89 -12.92
C ASP A 30 8.58 -10.28 -13.45
N GLN A 31 7.34 -10.71 -13.25
CA GLN A 31 6.87 -12.06 -13.63
C GLN A 31 7.74 -13.19 -13.05
N SER A 32 8.30 -12.96 -11.88
CA SER A 32 9.23 -13.85 -11.20
C SER A 32 8.85 -14.06 -9.74
N PRO A 33 8.53 -15.28 -9.33
CA PRO A 33 8.33 -15.57 -7.89
C PRO A 33 9.57 -15.25 -7.05
N ASP A 34 10.78 -15.40 -7.60
CA ASP A 34 12.03 -15.08 -6.90
C ASP A 34 12.15 -13.58 -6.60
N SER A 35 11.68 -12.72 -7.52
CA SER A 35 11.63 -11.26 -7.27
C SER A 35 10.76 -10.94 -6.05
N ILE A 36 9.59 -11.54 -5.95
CA ILE A 36 8.68 -11.36 -4.81
C ILE A 36 9.28 -11.88 -3.51
N LEU A 37 9.97 -13.02 -3.56
CA LEU A 37 10.67 -13.57 -2.39
C LEU A 37 11.81 -12.67 -1.93
N LYS A 38 12.54 -12.05 -2.85
CA LYS A 38 13.57 -11.06 -2.51
C LYS A 38 13.01 -9.77 -1.96
N MET A 39 11.85 -9.29 -2.46
CA MET A 39 11.12 -8.20 -1.82
C MET A 39 10.82 -8.55 -0.35
N SER A 40 10.31 -9.75 -0.08
CA SER A 40 10.02 -10.23 1.28
C SER A 40 11.24 -10.16 2.20
N GLU A 41 12.43 -10.60 1.72
CA GLU A 41 13.67 -10.53 2.49
C GLU A 41 14.12 -9.08 2.71
N SER A 42 14.13 -8.25 1.66
CA SER A 42 14.54 -6.84 1.70
C SER A 42 13.70 -6.01 2.63
N LEU A 43 12.38 -6.21 2.65
CA LEU A 43 11.43 -5.45 3.46
C LEU A 43 11.70 -5.56 4.96
N THR A 44 12.29 -6.67 5.43
CA THR A 44 12.67 -6.82 6.84
C THR A 44 13.73 -5.81 7.29
N LYS A 45 14.56 -5.26 6.38
CA LYS A 45 15.51 -4.17 6.69
C LYS A 45 14.81 -2.90 7.15
N TYR A 46 13.56 -2.73 6.75
CA TYR A 46 12.78 -1.51 6.93
C TYR A 46 11.63 -1.68 7.94
N GLY A 47 11.70 -2.74 8.77
CA GLY A 47 10.74 -2.99 9.84
C GLY A 47 9.43 -3.63 9.39
N VAL A 48 9.33 -4.02 8.12
CA VAL A 48 8.12 -4.64 7.56
C VAL A 48 8.09 -6.12 7.91
N THR A 49 7.00 -6.58 8.50
CA THR A 49 6.76 -7.98 8.83
C THR A 49 5.71 -8.63 7.94
N SER A 50 4.91 -7.80 7.27
CA SER A 50 3.90 -8.26 6.33
C SER A 50 3.69 -7.22 5.23
N PHE A 51 3.37 -7.65 4.02
CA PHE A 51 3.08 -6.74 2.91
C PHE A 51 2.06 -7.33 1.93
N ILE A 52 1.50 -6.46 1.11
CA ILE A 52 0.58 -6.82 0.05
C ILE A 52 1.20 -6.34 -1.27
N PRO A 53 1.84 -7.23 -2.07
CA PRO A 53 2.37 -6.87 -3.37
C PRO A 53 1.27 -6.27 -4.24
N THR A 54 1.52 -5.08 -4.80
CA THR A 54 0.58 -4.31 -5.61
C THR A 54 0.92 -4.43 -7.08
N LEU A 55 -0.05 -4.81 -7.88
CA LEU A 55 0.08 -4.89 -9.33
C LEU A 55 -0.51 -3.66 -10.01
N TYR A 56 0.26 -3.05 -10.89
CA TYR A 56 -0.24 -2.03 -11.81
C TYR A 56 -1.33 -2.57 -12.71
N SER A 57 -2.18 -1.70 -13.24
CA SER A 57 -3.02 -2.02 -14.38
C SER A 57 -2.15 -2.47 -15.56
N ALA A 58 -2.56 -3.55 -16.21
CA ALA A 58 -1.88 -4.06 -17.40
C ALA A 58 -2.87 -4.83 -18.29
N PRO A 59 -2.54 -5.11 -19.54
CA PRO A 59 -3.33 -6.00 -20.38
C PRO A 59 -3.55 -7.36 -19.67
N ARG A 60 -4.75 -7.94 -19.87
CA ARG A 60 -5.23 -9.16 -19.21
C ARG A 60 -4.16 -10.25 -19.02
N ASP A 61 -3.47 -10.61 -20.10
CA ASP A 61 -2.52 -11.73 -20.09
C ASP A 61 -1.26 -11.42 -19.25
N LYS A 62 -0.86 -10.13 -19.19
CA LYS A 62 0.22 -9.68 -18.32
C LYS A 62 -0.21 -9.74 -16.86
N MET A 63 -1.39 -9.20 -16.52
CA MET A 63 -1.92 -9.26 -15.14
C MET A 63 -2.01 -10.71 -14.64
N ILE A 64 -2.50 -11.64 -15.46
CA ILE A 64 -2.58 -13.05 -15.08
C ILE A 64 -1.19 -13.65 -14.79
N LYS A 65 -0.17 -13.30 -15.57
CA LYS A 65 1.21 -13.76 -15.33
C LYS A 65 1.80 -13.17 -14.05
N ASP A 66 1.62 -11.87 -13.85
CA ASP A 66 2.08 -11.17 -12.65
C ASP A 66 1.42 -11.74 -11.39
N ILE A 67 0.10 -11.94 -11.40
CA ILE A 67 -0.67 -12.58 -10.32
C ILE A 67 -0.13 -13.98 -10.00
N LYS A 68 0.07 -14.82 -11.02
CA LYS A 68 0.60 -16.19 -10.84
C LYS A 68 1.99 -16.20 -10.22
N SER A 69 2.83 -15.21 -10.54
CA SER A 69 4.17 -15.08 -9.96
C SER A 69 4.10 -14.79 -8.45
N ILE A 70 3.20 -13.89 -8.03
CA ILE A 70 2.98 -13.61 -6.62
C ILE A 70 2.39 -14.83 -5.92
N THR A 71 1.34 -15.43 -6.50
CA THR A 71 0.69 -16.63 -5.94
C THR A 71 1.69 -17.77 -5.73
N ALA A 72 2.61 -17.97 -6.68
CA ALA A 72 3.66 -19.00 -6.59
C ALA A 72 4.72 -18.70 -5.51
N ALA A 73 4.91 -17.46 -5.11
CA ALA A 73 5.81 -17.05 -4.03
C ALA A 73 5.17 -17.18 -2.64
N MET A 74 3.84 -17.04 -2.54
CA MET A 74 3.13 -17.07 -1.26
C MET A 74 3.35 -18.39 -0.51
N GLY A 75 3.65 -18.28 0.79
CA GLY A 75 3.97 -19.41 1.67
C GLY A 75 5.41 -19.93 1.55
N LYS A 76 6.26 -19.29 0.71
CA LYS A 76 7.68 -19.64 0.53
C LYS A 76 8.60 -18.50 0.98
N GLU A 77 8.03 -17.38 1.41
CA GLU A 77 8.77 -16.22 1.88
C GLU A 77 9.63 -16.54 3.11
N LYS A 78 10.83 -15.99 3.11
CA LYS A 78 11.81 -16.12 4.22
C LYS A 78 12.01 -14.83 5.01
N GLY A 79 11.19 -13.83 4.75
CA GLY A 79 11.21 -12.52 5.38
C GLY A 79 9.78 -12.07 5.73
N ALA A 80 9.39 -10.87 5.30
CA ALA A 80 8.05 -10.34 5.49
C ALA A 80 6.99 -11.21 4.82
N LYS A 81 5.88 -11.45 5.51
CA LYS A 81 4.77 -12.29 5.04
C LYS A 81 4.03 -11.63 3.89
N ILE A 82 3.66 -12.42 2.88
CA ILE A 82 2.75 -11.98 1.82
C ILE A 82 1.32 -12.26 2.27
N LEU A 83 0.52 -11.23 2.53
CA LEU A 83 -0.84 -11.37 3.05
C LEU A 83 -1.87 -11.70 1.97
N GLY A 84 -1.60 -11.31 0.74
CA GLY A 84 -2.46 -11.47 -0.41
C GLY A 84 -1.96 -10.61 -1.57
N ILE A 85 -2.84 -10.29 -2.51
CA ILE A 85 -2.53 -9.51 -3.71
C ILE A 85 -3.41 -8.26 -3.72
N HIS A 86 -2.82 -7.10 -3.99
CA HIS A 86 -3.49 -5.86 -4.31
C HIS A 86 -3.50 -5.64 -5.82
N LEU A 87 -4.68 -5.40 -6.39
CA LEU A 87 -4.80 -4.97 -7.78
C LEU A 87 -5.06 -3.45 -7.83
N GLU A 88 -4.12 -2.69 -8.36
CA GLU A 88 -4.33 -1.26 -8.62
C GLU A 88 -4.95 -1.08 -10.02
N GLY A 89 -6.24 -1.27 -10.08
CA GLY A 89 -7.02 -1.35 -11.32
C GLY A 89 -7.27 -2.82 -11.74
N PRO A 90 -7.63 -3.09 -12.99
CA PRO A 90 -7.67 -2.22 -14.18
C PRO A 90 -8.94 -1.37 -14.33
N PHE A 91 -9.88 -1.42 -13.38
CA PHE A 91 -11.16 -0.71 -13.42
C PHE A 91 -11.02 0.68 -12.78
N ILE A 92 -10.18 1.52 -13.36
CA ILE A 92 -9.85 2.88 -12.91
C ILE A 92 -10.17 3.92 -14.00
N SER A 93 -10.21 5.20 -13.60
CA SER A 93 -10.64 6.28 -14.48
C SER A 93 -9.59 6.64 -15.54
N PRO A 94 -9.96 6.72 -16.83
CA PRO A 94 -9.06 7.19 -17.86
C PRO A 94 -8.68 8.69 -17.69
N GLU A 95 -9.43 9.44 -16.88
CA GLU A 95 -9.14 10.84 -16.58
C GLU A 95 -8.13 11.01 -15.45
N ARG A 96 -7.80 9.94 -14.73
CA ARG A 96 -6.92 9.95 -13.54
C ARG A 96 -5.89 8.82 -13.57
N LEU A 97 -5.26 8.64 -14.70
CA LEU A 97 -4.29 7.55 -14.95
C LEU A 97 -3.09 7.57 -14.00
N GLY A 98 -2.61 8.75 -13.60
CA GLY A 98 -1.30 8.81 -12.97
C GLY A 98 -0.24 8.26 -13.91
N VAL A 99 0.51 7.25 -13.46
CA VAL A 99 1.52 6.55 -14.31
C VAL A 99 0.95 5.35 -15.08
N GLN A 100 -0.32 5.00 -14.85
CA GLN A 100 -0.98 3.93 -15.61
C GLN A 100 -1.12 4.35 -17.09
N THR A 101 -1.13 3.39 -18.00
CA THR A 101 -1.26 3.67 -19.43
C THR A 101 -2.69 3.44 -19.90
N PRO A 102 -3.19 4.18 -20.91
CA PRO A 102 -4.55 3.98 -21.41
C PRO A 102 -4.85 2.54 -21.84
N ASP A 103 -3.87 1.86 -22.44
CA ASP A 103 -4.00 0.48 -22.93
C ASP A 103 -4.04 -0.56 -21.80
N SER A 104 -3.72 -0.16 -20.57
CA SER A 104 -3.77 -1.02 -19.39
C SER A 104 -5.15 -1.07 -18.73
N LEU A 105 -6.05 -0.16 -19.10
CA LEU A 105 -7.37 -0.03 -18.50
C LEU A 105 -8.39 -0.98 -19.12
N SER A 106 -9.39 -1.30 -18.32
CA SER A 106 -10.58 -2.03 -18.78
C SER A 106 -11.85 -1.34 -18.27
N PRO A 107 -12.92 -1.28 -19.05
CA PRO A 107 -14.26 -1.11 -18.48
C PRO A 107 -14.51 -2.19 -17.44
N VAL A 108 -15.42 -1.93 -16.50
CA VAL A 108 -15.79 -2.96 -15.51
C VAL A 108 -16.29 -4.21 -16.24
N ASP A 109 -15.61 -5.33 -16.01
CA ASP A 109 -15.87 -6.62 -16.61
C ASP A 109 -15.76 -7.73 -15.55
N LEU A 110 -16.90 -8.31 -15.18
CA LEU A 110 -16.98 -9.39 -14.20
C LEU A 110 -16.30 -10.67 -14.67
N LYS A 111 -16.25 -10.92 -15.99
CA LYS A 111 -15.56 -12.09 -16.54
C LYS A 111 -14.05 -11.93 -16.36
N LEU A 112 -13.51 -10.76 -16.68
CA LEU A 112 -12.12 -10.44 -16.42
C LEU A 112 -11.81 -10.56 -14.92
N MET A 113 -12.65 -9.99 -14.05
CA MET A 113 -12.46 -10.08 -12.61
C MET A 113 -12.44 -11.53 -12.11
N GLN A 114 -13.32 -12.40 -12.65
CA GLN A 114 -13.32 -13.83 -12.30
C GLN A 114 -12.02 -14.51 -12.75
N GLU A 115 -11.54 -14.21 -13.95
CA GLU A 115 -10.27 -14.76 -14.47
C GLU A 115 -9.06 -14.34 -13.61
N LEU A 116 -9.02 -13.07 -13.15
CA LEU A 116 -7.97 -12.57 -12.25
C LEU A 116 -8.06 -13.26 -10.88
N TRP A 117 -9.28 -13.42 -10.34
CA TRP A 117 -9.53 -14.13 -9.08
C TRP A 117 -9.07 -15.59 -9.14
N ASP A 118 -9.39 -16.29 -10.23
CA ASP A 118 -9.00 -17.68 -10.42
C ASP A 118 -7.47 -17.81 -10.59
N ALA A 119 -6.84 -16.90 -11.32
CA ALA A 119 -5.38 -16.85 -11.46
C ALA A 119 -4.67 -16.62 -10.11
N ALA A 120 -5.31 -15.88 -9.21
CA ALA A 120 -4.84 -15.62 -7.85
C ALA A 120 -5.16 -16.74 -6.86
N GLU A 121 -5.83 -17.80 -7.27
CA GLU A 121 -6.31 -18.86 -6.37
C GLU A 121 -7.09 -18.31 -5.18
N GLY A 122 -7.87 -17.23 -5.42
CA GLY A 122 -8.65 -16.57 -4.36
C GLY A 122 -7.85 -15.69 -3.40
N LYS A 123 -6.64 -15.29 -3.74
CA LYS A 123 -5.72 -14.55 -2.86
C LYS A 123 -5.70 -13.03 -3.10
N ILE A 124 -6.58 -12.49 -3.93
CA ILE A 124 -6.78 -11.04 -4.04
C ILE A 124 -7.51 -10.58 -2.77
N ILE A 125 -6.91 -9.67 -1.99
CA ILE A 125 -7.50 -9.19 -0.74
C ILE A 125 -7.93 -7.73 -0.80
N ASN A 126 -7.35 -6.93 -1.68
CA ASN A 126 -7.79 -5.57 -1.93
C ASN A 126 -7.66 -5.18 -3.41
N MET A 127 -8.44 -4.19 -3.82
CA MET A 127 -8.46 -3.70 -5.19
C MET A 127 -8.80 -2.22 -5.25
N THR A 128 -7.99 -1.45 -5.98
CA THR A 128 -8.24 -0.06 -6.32
C THR A 128 -9.16 0.04 -7.53
N VAL A 129 -10.23 0.83 -7.39
CA VAL A 129 -11.27 1.02 -8.41
C VAL A 129 -11.71 2.49 -8.46
N ALA A 130 -12.26 2.91 -9.60
CA ALA A 130 -12.90 4.21 -9.75
C ALA A 130 -14.43 4.08 -9.57
N PRO A 131 -15.00 4.61 -8.48
CA PRO A 131 -16.43 4.43 -8.13
C PRO A 131 -17.42 4.88 -9.21
N GLU A 132 -17.03 5.86 -10.03
CA GLU A 132 -17.87 6.43 -11.11
C GLU A 132 -18.06 5.52 -12.33
N LEU A 133 -17.30 4.43 -12.43
CA LEU A 133 -17.36 3.57 -13.60
C LEU A 133 -18.69 2.79 -13.66
N LYS A 134 -19.26 2.73 -14.86
CA LYS A 134 -20.47 1.93 -15.10
C LYS A 134 -20.22 0.45 -14.79
N GLY A 135 -21.11 -0.18 -14.03
CA GLY A 135 -21.00 -1.58 -13.60
C GLY A 135 -20.29 -1.75 -12.26
N MET A 136 -19.92 -0.65 -11.59
CA MET A 136 -19.19 -0.71 -10.32
C MET A 136 -20.01 -1.37 -9.20
N ARG A 137 -21.35 -1.21 -9.22
CA ARG A 137 -22.21 -1.85 -8.23
C ARG A 137 -22.11 -3.39 -8.30
N GLU A 138 -22.18 -3.94 -9.48
CA GLU A 138 -22.10 -5.40 -9.73
C GLU A 138 -20.72 -5.93 -9.35
N LEU A 139 -19.66 -5.22 -9.73
CA LEU A 139 -18.29 -5.55 -9.35
C LEU A 139 -18.12 -5.52 -7.84
N SER A 140 -18.65 -4.50 -7.17
CA SER A 140 -18.56 -4.38 -5.72
C SER A 140 -19.24 -5.54 -4.99
N LEU A 141 -20.43 -5.93 -5.43
CA LEU A 141 -21.14 -7.08 -4.86
C LEU A 141 -20.35 -8.39 -5.05
N TYR A 142 -19.75 -8.57 -6.23
CA TYR A 142 -18.85 -9.70 -6.49
C TYR A 142 -17.66 -9.69 -5.54
N CYS A 143 -16.94 -8.58 -5.43
CA CYS A 143 -15.76 -8.44 -4.59
C CYS A 143 -16.07 -8.63 -3.10
N ILE A 144 -17.18 -8.07 -2.61
CA ILE A 144 -17.64 -8.26 -1.22
C ILE A 144 -17.90 -9.74 -0.95
N GLY A 145 -18.55 -10.45 -1.88
CA GLY A 145 -18.80 -11.90 -1.77
C GLY A 145 -17.52 -12.74 -1.72
N LYS A 146 -16.41 -12.22 -2.20
CA LYS A 146 -15.07 -12.84 -2.15
C LYS A 146 -14.22 -12.34 -0.96
N GLY A 147 -14.71 -11.39 -0.17
CA GLY A 147 -13.96 -10.81 0.95
C GLY A 147 -12.93 -9.74 0.54
N ILE A 148 -12.93 -9.32 -0.74
CA ILE A 148 -12.01 -8.31 -1.26
C ILE A 148 -12.39 -6.93 -0.71
N VAL A 149 -11.42 -6.19 -0.17
CA VAL A 149 -11.56 -4.79 0.24
C VAL A 149 -11.44 -3.91 -0.99
N LEU A 150 -12.49 -3.16 -1.32
CA LEU A 150 -12.44 -2.18 -2.39
C LEU A 150 -12.00 -0.83 -1.86
N GLN A 151 -11.13 -0.18 -2.64
CA GLN A 151 -10.63 1.15 -2.32
C GLN A 151 -10.76 2.10 -3.53
N ALA A 152 -11.26 3.31 -3.28
CA ALA A 152 -11.39 4.33 -4.31
C ALA A 152 -10.02 4.94 -4.62
N GLY A 153 -9.59 4.89 -5.86
CA GLY A 153 -8.35 5.48 -6.33
C GLY A 153 -8.33 5.60 -7.83
N HIS A 154 -7.41 6.39 -8.37
CA HIS A 154 -7.38 6.70 -9.81
C HIS A 154 -8.78 7.04 -10.32
N THR A 155 -9.41 8.00 -9.64
CA THR A 155 -10.84 8.30 -9.81
C THR A 155 -11.08 9.78 -10.10
N ASN A 156 -11.99 10.05 -11.03
CA ASN A 156 -12.52 11.39 -11.27
C ASN A 156 -13.93 11.56 -10.69
N ALA A 157 -14.31 10.72 -9.72
CA ALA A 157 -15.63 10.72 -9.11
C ALA A 157 -16.01 12.10 -8.56
N THR A 158 -17.29 12.46 -8.73
CA THR A 158 -17.93 13.54 -7.99
C THR A 158 -18.17 13.10 -6.54
N TYR A 159 -18.59 14.04 -5.70
CA TYR A 159 -18.97 13.74 -4.32
C TYR A 159 -20.11 12.70 -4.27
N GLU A 160 -21.13 12.85 -5.11
CA GLU A 160 -22.28 11.95 -5.17
C GLU A 160 -21.87 10.55 -5.59
N GLN A 161 -20.97 10.41 -6.57
CA GLN A 161 -20.44 9.12 -7.02
C GLN A 161 -19.61 8.45 -5.94
N MET A 162 -18.86 9.21 -5.14
CA MET A 162 -18.18 8.66 -3.95
C MET A 162 -19.19 8.14 -2.93
N VAL A 163 -20.29 8.88 -2.66
CA VAL A 163 -21.35 8.43 -1.75
C VAL A 163 -22.05 7.17 -2.29
N GLU A 164 -22.30 7.07 -3.59
CA GLU A 164 -22.79 5.83 -4.22
C GLU A 164 -21.82 4.67 -4.03
N GLY A 165 -20.51 4.91 -4.21
CA GLY A 165 -19.45 3.93 -3.92
C GLY A 165 -19.47 3.45 -2.47
N MET A 166 -19.68 4.35 -1.51
CA MET A 166 -19.81 3.98 -0.09
C MET A 166 -20.98 3.04 0.17
N GLN A 167 -22.11 3.25 -0.49
CA GLN A 167 -23.30 2.38 -0.36
C GLN A 167 -23.02 0.94 -0.80
N VAL A 168 -22.02 0.72 -1.65
CA VAL A 168 -21.54 -0.59 -2.07
C VAL A 168 -20.19 -0.96 -1.47
N ARG A 169 -19.89 -0.42 -0.26
CA ARG A 169 -18.73 -0.77 0.55
C ARG A 169 -17.36 -0.38 0.01
N ILE A 170 -17.27 0.59 -0.89
CA ILE A 170 -16.00 1.25 -1.22
C ILE A 170 -15.73 2.28 -0.12
N LEU A 171 -15.08 1.85 0.96
CA LEU A 171 -14.89 2.63 2.19
C LEU A 171 -13.42 2.91 2.50
N HIS A 172 -12.49 2.45 1.66
CA HIS A 172 -11.09 2.78 1.74
C HIS A 172 -10.66 3.61 0.54
N VAL A 173 -9.58 4.37 0.66
CA VAL A 173 -9.10 5.25 -0.42
C VAL A 173 -7.61 5.05 -0.62
N THR A 174 -7.23 4.77 -1.85
CA THR A 174 -5.85 4.59 -2.29
C THR A 174 -5.14 5.93 -2.30
N HIS A 175 -3.91 6.00 -1.78
CA HIS A 175 -2.98 7.15 -1.79
C HIS A 175 -3.66 8.53 -1.90
N LEU A 176 -4.44 8.89 -0.86
CA LEU A 176 -5.27 10.11 -0.79
C LEU A 176 -4.57 11.33 -1.42
N PHE A 177 -5.31 12.13 -2.17
CA PHE A 177 -4.94 13.29 -3.00
C PHE A 177 -4.32 12.95 -4.37
N ASN A 178 -3.70 11.78 -4.53
CA ASN A 178 -2.96 11.43 -5.74
C ASN A 178 -3.89 10.73 -6.73
N ALA A 179 -3.80 11.11 -8.01
CA ALA A 179 -4.61 10.57 -9.10
C ALA A 179 -6.13 10.56 -8.81
N MET A 180 -6.68 11.64 -8.24
CA MET A 180 -8.13 11.74 -7.94
C MET A 180 -8.68 13.14 -8.18
N SER A 181 -10.01 13.28 -8.25
CA SER A 181 -10.70 14.54 -8.38
C SER A 181 -10.46 15.42 -7.14
N ARG A 182 -10.06 16.68 -7.36
CA ARG A 182 -9.63 17.60 -6.31
C ARG A 182 -10.82 18.22 -5.59
N MET A 183 -10.65 18.50 -4.30
CA MET A 183 -11.64 19.23 -3.51
C MET A 183 -11.71 20.70 -3.92
N HIS A 184 -12.92 21.19 -4.13
CA HIS A 184 -13.24 22.61 -4.27
C HIS A 184 -14.41 22.96 -3.35
N HIS A 185 -14.52 24.21 -2.88
CA HIS A 185 -15.54 24.58 -1.89
C HIS A 185 -16.99 24.49 -2.40
N ARG A 186 -17.21 24.41 -3.70
CA ARG A 186 -18.54 24.13 -4.32
C ARG A 186 -18.68 22.72 -4.85
N ASP A 187 -17.55 22.03 -5.09
CA ASP A 187 -17.50 20.70 -5.69
C ASP A 187 -16.54 19.85 -4.85
N PRO A 188 -16.99 19.21 -3.75
CA PRO A 188 -16.09 18.49 -2.83
C PRO A 188 -15.34 17.34 -3.50
N ASN A 189 -15.98 16.68 -4.47
CA ASN A 189 -15.39 15.56 -5.23
C ASN A 189 -14.84 14.43 -4.36
N ALA A 190 -13.92 13.60 -4.87
CA ALA A 190 -13.40 12.44 -4.14
C ALA A 190 -12.65 12.84 -2.86
N VAL A 191 -11.75 13.82 -2.93
CA VAL A 191 -11.00 14.27 -1.76
C VAL A 191 -11.93 14.83 -0.68
N GLY A 192 -12.92 15.66 -1.05
CA GLY A 192 -13.88 16.21 -0.11
C GLY A 192 -14.75 15.14 0.55
N ALA A 193 -15.15 14.10 -0.18
CA ALA A 193 -15.91 12.99 0.38
C ALA A 193 -15.14 12.31 1.53
N VAL A 194 -13.83 12.10 1.39
CA VAL A 194 -12.99 11.52 2.45
C VAL A 194 -13.02 12.37 3.72
N PHE A 195 -13.00 13.71 3.60
CA PHE A 195 -13.04 14.60 4.77
C PHE A 195 -14.42 14.67 5.41
N ILE A 196 -15.48 14.62 4.61
CA ILE A 196 -16.88 14.73 5.07
C ILE A 196 -17.33 13.44 5.77
N HIS A 197 -16.86 12.28 5.32
CA HIS A 197 -17.27 10.97 5.82
C HIS A 197 -16.21 10.34 6.73
N PRO A 198 -16.35 10.43 8.07
CA PRO A 198 -15.35 9.93 9.00
C PRO A 198 -15.16 8.41 8.94
N GLU A 199 -16.14 7.66 8.47
CA GLU A 199 -16.07 6.21 8.26
C GLU A 199 -15.13 5.77 7.14
N MET A 200 -14.87 6.63 6.16
CA MET A 200 -13.89 6.34 5.10
C MET A 200 -12.47 6.33 5.67
N SER A 201 -11.73 5.28 5.39
CA SER A 201 -10.29 5.20 5.65
C SER A 201 -9.48 5.57 4.41
N CYS A 202 -8.21 5.95 4.58
CA CYS A 202 -7.37 6.31 3.45
C CYS A 202 -5.89 6.00 3.67
N GLU A 203 -5.21 5.70 2.59
CA GLU A 203 -3.77 5.55 2.52
C GLU A 203 -3.08 6.91 2.44
N ILE A 204 -1.90 7.01 3.05
CA ILE A 204 -1.06 8.21 3.07
C ILE A 204 0.37 7.83 2.69
N ILE A 205 0.91 8.48 1.66
CA ILE A 205 2.34 8.44 1.32
C ILE A 205 3.01 9.61 2.07
N ALA A 206 3.78 9.30 3.10
CA ALA A 206 4.36 10.30 4.01
C ALA A 206 5.79 10.69 3.64
N ASP A 207 6.07 10.91 2.36
CA ASP A 207 7.39 11.38 1.87
C ASP A 207 7.55 12.91 1.89
N GLY A 208 6.46 13.66 2.13
CA GLY A 208 6.44 15.11 2.12
C GLY A 208 6.40 15.72 0.70
N ILE A 209 6.29 14.88 -0.34
CA ILE A 209 6.19 15.25 -1.75
C ILE A 209 4.79 14.96 -2.27
N HIS A 210 4.32 13.71 -2.16
CA HIS A 210 2.97 13.30 -2.54
C HIS A 210 1.91 14.06 -1.73
N ILE A 211 2.18 14.31 -0.46
CA ILE A 211 1.32 15.09 0.42
C ILE A 211 2.18 16.09 1.21
N ASN A 212 1.84 17.38 1.15
CA ASN A 212 2.49 18.39 1.95
C ASN A 212 2.32 18.05 3.46
N PRO A 213 3.38 18.13 4.28
CA PRO A 213 3.31 17.79 5.71
C PRO A 213 2.23 18.56 6.48
N ASN A 214 1.92 19.80 6.09
CA ASN A 214 0.84 20.56 6.72
C ASN A 214 -0.56 20.00 6.41
N LEU A 215 -0.75 19.38 5.23
CA LEU A 215 -1.99 18.68 4.90
C LEU A 215 -2.13 17.38 5.69
N ILE A 216 -1.02 16.67 5.96
CA ILE A 216 -1.05 15.49 6.85
C ILE A 216 -1.48 15.91 8.27
N LYS A 217 -0.94 17.01 8.79
CA LYS A 217 -1.38 17.58 10.09
C LYS A 217 -2.84 17.98 10.09
N PHE A 218 -3.32 18.55 8.99
CA PHE A 218 -4.72 18.93 8.84
C PHE A 218 -5.61 17.68 8.79
N LEU A 219 -5.21 16.67 8.05
CA LEU A 219 -5.94 15.40 7.94
C LEU A 219 -6.14 14.73 9.30
N LEU A 220 -5.12 14.73 10.17
CA LEU A 220 -5.20 14.21 11.54
C LEU A 220 -6.17 14.96 12.44
N ARG A 221 -6.52 16.20 12.10
CA ARG A 221 -7.55 16.97 12.81
C ARG A 221 -8.97 16.68 12.32
N CYS A 222 -9.09 16.21 11.10
CA CYS A 222 -10.36 15.97 10.42
C CYS A 222 -10.78 14.50 10.41
N LYS A 223 -9.82 13.57 10.56
CA LYS A 223 -10.07 12.13 10.46
C LYS A 223 -9.71 11.42 11.75
N PRO A 224 -10.51 10.43 12.19
CA PRO A 224 -10.11 9.51 13.24
C PRO A 224 -8.79 8.81 12.87
N ILE A 225 -7.90 8.69 13.84
CA ILE A 225 -6.56 8.10 13.60
C ILE A 225 -6.63 6.66 13.07
N ASP A 226 -7.62 5.88 13.49
CA ASP A 226 -7.86 4.50 13.07
C ASP A 226 -8.29 4.37 11.59
N LYS A 227 -8.51 5.49 10.89
CA LYS A 227 -8.86 5.57 9.47
C LYS A 227 -7.68 5.94 8.58
N LEU A 228 -6.51 6.17 9.14
CA LEU A 228 -5.32 6.58 8.40
C LEU A 228 -4.33 5.42 8.30
N VAL A 229 -3.87 5.10 7.10
CA VAL A 229 -2.91 4.02 6.83
C VAL A 229 -1.66 4.60 6.19
N LEU A 230 -0.50 4.35 6.77
CA LEU A 230 0.77 4.63 6.11
C LEU A 230 1.06 3.54 5.08
N VAL A 231 1.32 3.95 3.85
CA VAL A 231 1.81 3.08 2.77
C VAL A 231 3.07 3.66 2.15
N THR A 232 3.83 2.83 1.47
CA THR A 232 5.00 3.34 0.75
C THR A 232 4.67 3.78 -0.65
N ASP A 233 3.87 3.03 -1.38
CA ASP A 233 3.77 3.17 -2.84
C ASP A 233 5.15 3.20 -3.49
N SER A 234 6.08 2.38 -2.94
CA SER A 234 7.45 2.35 -3.38
C SER A 234 7.60 1.53 -4.66
N LEU A 235 8.51 1.97 -5.51
CA LEU A 235 8.76 1.36 -6.80
C LEU A 235 9.97 0.40 -6.75
N LYS A 236 10.06 -0.47 -7.74
CA LYS A 236 11.16 -1.41 -7.95
C LYS A 236 12.55 -0.80 -7.69
N PRO A 237 12.89 0.42 -8.19
CA PRO A 237 14.21 1.01 -7.99
C PRO A 237 14.40 1.68 -6.62
N THR A 238 13.43 1.62 -5.69
CA THR A 238 13.62 2.13 -4.33
C THR A 238 14.82 1.47 -3.66
N LYS A 239 15.79 2.31 -3.19
CA LYS A 239 17.08 1.89 -2.64
C LYS A 239 18.00 1.14 -3.64
N GLN A 240 17.69 1.11 -4.93
CA GLN A 240 18.58 0.62 -5.97
C GLN A 240 19.67 1.66 -6.27
N THR A 241 20.89 1.20 -6.52
CA THR A 241 22.06 2.05 -6.88
C THR A 241 22.43 1.91 -8.35
N GLU A 242 22.02 0.83 -8.99
CA GLU A 242 22.33 0.54 -10.40
C GLU A 242 21.35 1.22 -11.34
N HIS A 243 21.84 1.67 -12.51
CA HIS A 243 21.06 2.32 -13.56
C HIS A 243 20.98 1.44 -14.81
N PRO A 244 19.95 1.61 -15.69
CA PRO A 244 18.83 2.57 -15.54
C PRO A 244 17.83 2.17 -14.46
N LEU A 245 17.13 3.18 -13.89
CA LEU A 245 16.03 2.93 -12.95
C LEU A 245 14.75 2.67 -13.76
N MET A 246 14.14 1.51 -13.54
CA MET A 246 12.97 1.07 -14.29
C MET A 246 11.80 0.77 -13.34
N ALA A 247 10.60 1.21 -13.71
CA ALA A 247 9.35 0.88 -13.02
C ALA A 247 8.22 0.75 -14.05
N ASN A 248 7.39 -0.26 -13.93
CA ASN A 248 6.28 -0.56 -14.85
C ASN A 248 6.70 -0.54 -16.35
N GLY A 249 7.89 -1.05 -16.64
CA GLY A 249 8.43 -1.10 -18.01
C GLY A 249 8.95 0.23 -18.57
N GLU A 250 8.92 1.32 -17.79
CA GLU A 250 9.37 2.64 -18.19
C GLU A 250 10.59 3.11 -17.40
N GLU A 251 11.40 3.97 -17.99
CA GLU A 251 12.54 4.59 -17.31
C GLU A 251 12.04 5.71 -16.39
N VAL A 252 12.51 5.67 -15.14
CA VAL A 252 12.22 6.69 -14.13
C VAL A 252 13.52 7.33 -13.63
N TYR A 253 13.42 8.53 -13.07
CA TYR A 253 14.51 9.16 -12.36
C TYR A 253 14.08 9.57 -10.95
N LEU A 254 15.04 9.63 -10.03
CA LEU A 254 14.81 9.99 -8.63
C LEU A 254 15.17 11.46 -8.40
N ASP A 255 14.17 12.25 -8.00
CA ASP A 255 14.34 13.56 -7.34
C ASP A 255 13.38 13.61 -6.14
N LYS A 256 13.84 13.12 -4.99
CA LYS A 256 13.07 12.90 -3.74
C LYS A 256 11.98 11.84 -3.85
N CYS A 257 11.21 11.78 -4.94
CA CYS A 257 10.35 10.68 -5.35
C CYS A 257 10.66 10.30 -6.79
N PHE A 258 10.04 9.25 -7.31
CA PHE A 258 10.27 8.84 -8.69
C PHE A 258 9.37 9.59 -9.65
N TYR A 259 9.96 10.03 -10.75
CA TYR A 259 9.27 10.65 -11.89
C TYR A 259 9.51 9.82 -13.13
N ARG A 260 8.47 9.67 -13.94
CA ARG A 260 8.58 9.05 -15.26
C ARG A 260 9.37 9.99 -16.19
N LYS A 261 10.41 9.46 -16.83
CA LYS A 261 11.35 10.27 -17.60
C LYS A 261 10.75 10.89 -18.86
N SER A 262 9.69 10.30 -19.41
CA SER A 262 9.07 10.76 -20.66
C SER A 262 8.23 12.04 -20.51
N ASP A 263 7.68 12.32 -19.31
CA ASP A 263 6.69 13.40 -19.11
C ASP A 263 6.71 14.05 -17.71
N ASP A 264 7.69 13.68 -16.88
CA ASP A 264 7.85 14.20 -15.51
C ASP A 264 6.64 13.97 -14.57
N VAL A 265 5.80 12.96 -14.88
CA VAL A 265 4.72 12.56 -14.00
C VAL A 265 5.30 11.81 -12.79
N ILE A 266 4.81 12.12 -11.58
CA ILE A 266 5.16 11.36 -10.37
C ILE A 266 4.73 9.91 -10.58
N ALA A 267 5.70 9.00 -10.49
CA ALA A 267 5.51 7.57 -10.76
C ALA A 267 5.24 6.76 -9.49
N GLY A 268 5.67 7.26 -8.35
CA GLY A 268 5.53 6.65 -7.04
C GLY A 268 6.67 7.10 -6.12
N SER A 269 6.70 6.58 -4.90
CA SER A 269 7.66 7.03 -3.91
C SER A 269 8.98 6.24 -3.92
N ALA A 270 10.00 6.82 -3.29
CA ALA A 270 11.24 6.14 -2.90
C ALA A 270 11.25 5.82 -1.40
N LEU A 271 10.06 5.79 -0.78
CA LEU A 271 9.86 5.66 0.65
C LEU A 271 10.05 4.21 1.10
N THR A 272 10.60 4.02 2.30
CA THR A 272 10.45 2.77 3.05
C THR A 272 9.50 2.98 4.22
N MET A 273 8.92 1.91 4.77
CA MET A 273 8.00 2.07 5.91
C MET A 273 8.66 2.74 7.11
N SER A 274 9.92 2.41 7.42
CA SER A 274 10.65 3.09 8.50
C SER A 274 10.92 4.56 8.21
N ASP A 275 11.18 4.93 6.95
CA ASP A 275 11.31 6.34 6.56
C ASP A 275 9.95 7.07 6.69
N GLY A 276 8.85 6.42 6.30
CA GLY A 276 7.50 6.96 6.46
C GLY A 276 7.13 7.22 7.93
N VAL A 277 7.39 6.26 8.82
CA VAL A 277 7.20 6.45 10.27
C VAL A 277 8.05 7.61 10.81
N ARG A 278 9.32 7.67 10.41
CA ARG A 278 10.23 8.76 10.81
C ARG A 278 9.74 10.12 10.31
N ASN A 279 9.29 10.18 9.08
CA ASN A 279 8.74 11.41 8.48
C ASN A 279 7.48 11.87 9.22
N LEU A 280 6.53 10.97 9.51
CA LEU A 280 5.34 11.30 10.30
C LEU A 280 5.73 11.92 11.65
N VAL A 281 6.70 11.32 12.35
CA VAL A 281 7.19 11.87 13.63
C VAL A 281 7.85 13.24 13.44
N SER A 282 8.65 13.42 12.38
CA SER A 282 9.26 14.73 12.05
C SER A 282 8.22 15.81 11.70
N PHE A 283 7.07 15.40 11.16
CA PHE A 283 5.93 16.28 10.90
C PHE A 283 5.14 16.61 12.18
N GLY A 284 5.53 16.07 13.34
CA GLY A 284 4.94 16.38 14.65
C GLY A 284 3.80 15.43 15.05
N ILE A 285 3.72 14.25 14.44
CA ILE A 285 2.80 13.18 14.83
C ILE A 285 3.48 12.35 15.91
N SER A 286 2.76 11.90 16.91
CA SER A 286 3.36 11.07 17.97
C SER A 286 3.79 9.70 17.41
N LEU A 287 4.83 9.10 17.99
CA LEU A 287 5.35 7.82 17.54
C LEU A 287 4.30 6.70 17.61
N ASP A 288 3.48 6.68 18.64
CA ASP A 288 2.40 5.72 18.79
C ASP A 288 1.35 5.85 17.69
N GLN A 289 0.98 7.07 17.29
CA GLN A 289 0.09 7.30 16.14
C GLN A 289 0.74 6.88 14.81
N ALA A 290 2.01 7.23 14.58
CA ALA A 290 2.73 6.82 13.38
C ALA A 290 2.84 5.29 13.27
N VAL A 291 3.15 4.61 14.37
CA VAL A 291 3.18 3.14 14.43
C VAL A 291 1.77 2.55 14.23
N GLN A 292 0.74 3.14 14.83
CA GLN A 292 -0.65 2.70 14.62
C GLN A 292 -1.02 2.76 13.14
N MET A 293 -0.68 3.85 12.43
CA MET A 293 -0.91 4.00 10.99
C MET A 293 -0.12 2.98 10.15
N ALA A 294 1.03 2.52 10.63
CA ALA A 294 1.91 1.58 9.94
C ALA A 294 1.64 0.11 10.28
N SER A 295 0.83 -0.19 11.30
CA SER A 295 0.65 -1.57 11.79
C SER A 295 -0.80 -1.93 12.10
N THR A 296 -1.38 -1.35 13.14
CA THR A 296 -2.73 -1.71 13.63
C THR A 296 -3.82 -1.36 12.62
N ASN A 297 -3.75 -0.17 12.02
CA ASN A 297 -4.77 0.28 11.08
C ASN A 297 -4.80 -0.54 9.79
N PRO A 298 -3.65 -0.79 9.10
CA PRO A 298 -3.66 -1.64 7.92
C PRO A 298 -4.12 -3.08 8.25
N ALA A 299 -3.73 -3.65 9.41
CA ALA A 299 -4.23 -4.95 9.84
C ALA A 299 -5.75 -4.98 9.94
N ASN A 300 -6.35 -3.99 10.62
CA ASN A 300 -7.80 -3.91 10.81
C ASN A 300 -8.55 -3.72 9.48
N ILE A 301 -8.08 -2.81 8.61
CA ILE A 301 -8.72 -2.51 7.33
C ILE A 301 -8.65 -3.72 6.40
N MET A 302 -7.52 -4.41 6.37
CA MET A 302 -7.31 -5.63 5.57
C MET A 302 -7.79 -6.90 6.29
N ARG A 303 -8.51 -6.75 7.43
CA ARG A 303 -9.13 -7.85 8.20
C ARG A 303 -8.14 -8.94 8.63
N GLN A 304 -6.96 -8.54 9.06
CA GLN A 304 -5.91 -9.44 9.55
C GLN A 304 -6.01 -9.55 11.08
N GLU A 305 -6.69 -10.57 11.59
CA GLU A 305 -7.11 -10.66 12.99
C GLU A 305 -5.96 -10.83 14.01
N HIS A 306 -4.82 -11.37 13.58
CA HIS A 306 -3.69 -11.67 14.48
C HIS A 306 -2.46 -10.81 14.25
N LEU A 307 -2.58 -9.69 13.53
CA LEU A 307 -1.49 -8.77 13.18
C LEU A 307 -1.70 -7.37 13.76
N GLY A 308 -0.60 -6.60 13.80
CA GLY A 308 -0.64 -5.16 14.09
C GLY A 308 -0.71 -4.79 15.56
N LEU A 309 -0.66 -5.75 16.51
CA LEU A 309 -0.64 -5.50 17.95
C LEU A 309 0.39 -6.34 18.68
N ILE A 310 0.89 -5.82 19.80
CA ILE A 310 1.66 -6.59 20.79
C ILE A 310 0.67 -7.01 21.88
N ALA A 311 0.12 -8.20 21.75
CA ALA A 311 -0.86 -8.74 22.69
C ALA A 311 -0.84 -10.29 22.66
N PRO A 312 -1.26 -10.97 23.74
CA PRO A 312 -1.46 -12.41 23.72
C PRO A 312 -2.43 -12.83 22.60
N GLY A 313 -2.09 -13.89 21.86
CA GLY A 313 -2.88 -14.40 20.73
C GLY A 313 -2.56 -13.75 19.38
N TYR A 314 -1.68 -12.72 19.35
CA TYR A 314 -1.17 -12.13 18.13
C TYR A 314 0.14 -12.78 17.69
N ASP A 315 0.42 -12.75 16.40
CA ASP A 315 1.72 -13.20 15.85
C ASP A 315 2.85 -12.37 16.48
N ALA A 316 3.98 -13.02 16.72
CA ALA A 316 5.18 -12.34 17.21
C ALA A 316 5.88 -11.58 16.06
N ASP A 317 5.17 -10.62 15.49
CA ASP A 317 5.61 -9.73 14.43
C ASP A 317 5.93 -8.37 15.03
N LEU A 318 7.23 -8.07 15.17
CA LEU A 318 7.69 -6.91 15.91
C LEU A 318 8.80 -6.19 15.15
N VAL A 319 8.97 -4.91 15.45
CA VAL A 319 10.13 -4.12 15.05
C VAL A 319 10.78 -3.48 16.28
N VAL A 320 12.08 -3.57 16.36
CA VAL A 320 12.90 -2.85 17.36
C VAL A 320 13.54 -1.66 16.68
N LEU A 321 13.19 -0.47 17.12
CA LEU A 321 13.69 0.80 16.58
C LEU A 321 14.72 1.43 17.52
N ASP A 322 15.78 1.99 16.98
CA ASP A 322 16.73 2.80 17.73
C ASP A 322 16.16 4.22 18.03
N GLN A 323 17.00 5.08 18.61
CA GLN A 323 16.64 6.47 18.94
C GLN A 323 16.31 7.33 17.69
N ASN A 324 16.81 6.94 16.52
CA ASN A 324 16.58 7.58 15.24
C ASN A 324 15.41 6.96 14.47
N LEU A 325 14.66 6.04 15.12
CA LEU A 325 13.58 5.27 14.52
C LEU A 325 14.06 4.39 13.35
N THR A 326 15.30 3.94 13.39
CA THR A 326 15.85 2.99 12.42
C THR A 326 15.64 1.57 12.94
N PRO A 327 15.14 0.62 12.13
CA PRO A 327 15.02 -0.77 12.54
C PRO A 327 16.36 -1.40 12.87
N VAL A 328 16.53 -1.86 14.12
CA VAL A 328 17.68 -2.63 14.58
C VAL A 328 17.44 -4.11 14.39
N TYR A 329 16.22 -4.54 14.69
CA TYR A 329 15.73 -5.89 14.46
C TYR A 329 14.30 -5.83 13.94
N THR A 330 14.00 -6.73 13.02
CA THR A 330 12.65 -7.08 12.63
C THR A 330 12.39 -8.52 13.02
N ILE A 331 11.25 -8.80 13.61
CA ILE A 331 10.89 -10.12 14.10
C ILE A 331 9.63 -10.54 13.35
N VAL A 332 9.71 -11.64 12.61
CA VAL A 332 8.59 -12.20 11.84
C VAL A 332 8.28 -13.58 12.38
N LYS A 333 7.08 -13.79 12.91
CA LYS A 333 6.67 -15.05 13.56
C LYS A 333 7.67 -15.54 14.63
N GLY A 334 8.27 -14.60 15.39
CA GLY A 334 9.28 -14.90 16.40
C GLY A 334 10.70 -15.10 15.86
N GLU A 335 10.93 -15.06 14.57
CA GLU A 335 12.25 -15.17 13.95
C GLU A 335 12.88 -13.80 13.77
N PHE A 336 14.14 -13.67 14.19
CA PHE A 336 14.86 -12.40 14.19
C PHE A 336 15.58 -12.16 12.87
N PHE A 337 15.44 -10.93 12.36
CA PHE A 337 16.15 -10.42 11.19
C PHE A 337 16.94 -9.18 11.56
N LYS A 338 18.18 -9.09 11.07
CA LYS A 338 19.02 -7.91 11.14
C LYS A 338 19.54 -7.59 9.75
N GLU A 339 19.39 -6.35 9.28
CA GLU A 339 19.80 -5.92 7.95
C GLU A 339 19.32 -6.88 6.83
N GLY A 340 18.10 -7.38 6.95
CA GLY A 340 17.50 -8.31 5.99
C GLY A 340 17.94 -9.76 6.11
N LYS A 341 18.87 -10.09 7.03
CA LYS A 341 19.36 -11.45 7.21
C LYS A 341 18.73 -12.08 8.46
N LYS A 342 18.21 -13.29 8.30
CA LYS A 342 17.72 -14.09 9.43
C LYS A 342 18.90 -14.42 10.34
N LEU A 343 18.74 -14.17 11.64
CA LEU A 343 19.71 -14.59 12.64
C LEU A 343 19.43 -16.06 13.00
N CYS A 344 20.49 -16.88 13.03
CA CYS A 344 20.39 -18.21 13.64
C CYS A 344 20.06 -18.02 15.12
N ALA A 345 19.19 -18.88 15.67
CA ALA A 345 18.88 -18.86 17.10
C ALA A 345 20.16 -18.86 17.93
N LEU A 346 20.22 -17.92 18.89
CA LEU A 346 21.29 -17.86 19.87
C LEU A 346 21.25 -19.07 20.80
#